data_ac99f524fe053d9e960bf486bbc6e93b
#
_entry.id   ac99f524fe053d9e960bf486bbc6e93b
#
_cell.length_a   1.000
_cell.length_b   1.000
_cell.length_c   1.000
_cell.angle_alpha   90.00
_cell.angle_beta   90.00
_cell.angle_gamma   90.00
#
_symmetry.space_group_name_H-M   'P 1'
#
loop_
_entity.id
_entity.type
_entity.pdbx_description
1 polymer ?
#
loop_
_entity_poly.entity_id
_entity_poly.type
_entity_poly.pdbx_seq_one_letter_code
_entity_poly.pdbx_strand_id
1 'polypeptide(L)'
;MLEIPDDRCGRAKLFKAIDDAFKAGYFEALGKALGGSARWFDEKMPFELGLGHPLEYAIYWSPAAFITTLLDAGSNPNYEDHAGFPSIIAALSTERPDRLEIVRTLIEHSADPNMRGVNDWTPLHYAVAQRDAEAIRLLLASGADPSLRTRIDDCETALEGADQAGFEAGASLLREALSRRG
;
A
#
# COMPACT_ATOMS: atom_id res chain seq x y z
N MET A 1 23.88 -12.67 -1.35
CA MET A 1 22.86 -12.93 -2.40
C MET A 1 22.03 -14.13 -1.92
N LEU A 2 20.72 -14.04 -1.95
CA LEU A 2 19.84 -15.14 -1.54
C LEU A 2 20.02 -16.32 -2.52
N GLU A 3 20.35 -17.49 -1.99
CA GLU A 3 20.37 -18.72 -2.79
C GLU A 3 18.98 -19.33 -2.82
N ILE A 4 18.33 -19.29 -3.99
CA ILE A 4 17.00 -19.87 -4.19
C ILE A 4 17.19 -21.34 -4.60
N PRO A 5 16.58 -22.29 -3.86
CA PRO A 5 16.68 -23.70 -4.22
C PRO A 5 16.09 -23.99 -5.60
N ASP A 6 16.77 -24.82 -6.39
CA ASP A 6 16.33 -25.20 -7.73
C ASP A 6 15.07 -26.09 -7.71
N ASP A 7 14.90 -26.86 -6.63
CA ASP A 7 13.76 -27.78 -6.50
C ASP A 7 12.53 -27.12 -5.86
N ARG A 8 11.34 -27.62 -6.22
CA ARG A 8 10.06 -27.11 -5.74
C ARG A 8 9.90 -27.23 -4.22
N CYS A 9 10.44 -28.27 -3.59
CA CYS A 9 10.32 -28.49 -2.16
C CYS A 9 11.17 -27.49 -1.37
N GLY A 10 12.38 -27.22 -1.82
CA GLY A 10 13.27 -26.21 -1.24
C GLY A 10 12.68 -24.82 -1.33
N ARG A 11 12.16 -24.42 -2.52
CA ARG A 11 11.48 -23.12 -2.68
C ARG A 11 10.27 -22.98 -1.75
N ALA A 12 9.44 -24.02 -1.60
CA ALA A 12 8.30 -23.99 -0.70
C ALA A 12 8.71 -23.84 0.77
N LYS A 13 9.81 -24.47 1.19
CA LYS A 13 10.35 -24.33 2.56
C LYS A 13 10.88 -22.92 2.80
N LEU A 14 11.62 -22.36 1.83
CA LEU A 14 12.13 -21.00 1.91
C LEU A 14 10.98 -19.98 1.97
N PHE A 15 10.00 -20.09 1.07
CA PHE A 15 8.79 -19.28 1.09
C PHE A 15 8.13 -19.31 2.47
N LYS A 16 7.90 -20.51 3.00
CA LYS A 16 7.25 -20.66 4.30
C LYS A 16 8.04 -20.00 5.42
N ALA A 17 9.35 -20.12 5.44
CA ALA A 17 10.20 -19.50 6.44
C ALA A 17 10.13 -17.96 6.39
N ILE A 18 10.10 -17.40 5.18
CA ILE A 18 9.95 -15.95 4.96
C ILE A 18 8.56 -15.49 5.40
N ASP A 19 7.52 -16.17 4.95
CA ASP A 19 6.12 -15.88 5.29
C ASP A 19 5.88 -15.92 6.82
N ASP A 20 6.33 -16.99 7.49
CA ASP A 20 6.23 -17.13 8.95
C ASP A 20 6.96 -15.97 9.67
N ALA A 21 8.12 -15.55 9.18
CA ALA A 21 8.89 -14.45 9.77
C ALA A 21 8.22 -13.07 9.55
N PHE A 22 7.59 -12.84 8.39
CA PHE A 22 6.78 -11.65 8.15
C PHE A 22 5.58 -11.59 9.09
N LYS A 23 4.84 -12.69 9.20
CA LYS A 23 3.66 -12.80 10.09
C LYS A 23 4.02 -12.63 11.56
N ALA A 24 5.21 -13.03 11.94
CA ALA A 24 5.72 -12.87 13.30
C ALA A 24 6.39 -11.50 13.54
N GLY A 25 6.70 -10.73 12.51
CA GLY A 25 7.38 -9.44 12.61
C GLY A 25 8.87 -9.56 13.02
N TYR A 26 9.55 -10.59 12.58
CA TYR A 26 10.95 -10.85 12.95
C TYR A 26 11.94 -10.23 11.94
N PHE A 27 12.27 -8.95 12.13
CA PHE A 27 13.14 -8.16 11.24
C PHE A 27 14.51 -8.82 10.98
N GLU A 28 15.22 -9.22 12.03
CA GLU A 28 16.54 -9.86 11.94
C GLU A 28 16.50 -11.21 11.19
N ALA A 29 15.47 -12.02 11.49
CA ALA A 29 15.29 -13.32 10.85
C ALA A 29 15.01 -13.18 9.36
N LEU A 30 14.20 -12.17 8.98
CA LEU A 30 13.93 -11.85 7.58
C LEU A 30 15.17 -11.38 6.84
N GLY A 31 15.93 -10.45 7.41
CA GLY A 31 17.17 -9.99 6.82
C GLY A 31 18.11 -11.14 6.51
N LYS A 32 18.26 -12.09 7.45
CA LYS A 32 19.05 -13.30 7.26
C LYS A 32 18.47 -14.22 6.19
N ALA A 33 17.16 -14.45 6.21
CA ALA A 33 16.47 -15.33 5.25
C ALA A 33 16.51 -14.77 3.82
N LEU A 34 16.52 -13.43 3.67
CA LEU A 34 16.59 -12.73 2.39
C LEU A 34 18.02 -12.43 1.91
N GLY A 35 19.03 -13.13 2.47
CA GLY A 35 20.42 -13.09 1.99
C GLY A 35 21.31 -12.07 2.67
N GLY A 36 20.86 -11.44 3.76
CA GLY A 36 21.69 -10.60 4.64
C GLY A 36 22.12 -9.26 4.05
N SER A 37 21.48 -8.77 2.99
CA SER A 37 21.68 -7.40 2.51
C SER A 37 21.33 -6.39 3.60
N ALA A 38 22.12 -5.32 3.73
CA ALA A 38 21.86 -4.26 4.71
C ALA A 38 20.54 -3.50 4.44
N ARG A 39 20.02 -3.59 3.23
CA ARG A 39 18.78 -2.93 2.78
C ARG A 39 17.74 -3.91 2.20
N TRP A 40 17.73 -5.16 2.66
CA TRP A 40 16.80 -6.18 2.20
C TRP A 40 15.33 -5.72 2.22
N PHE A 41 14.98 -4.85 3.15
CA PHE A 41 13.63 -4.32 3.36
C PHE A 41 13.16 -3.34 2.26
N ASP A 42 14.09 -2.90 1.40
CA ASP A 42 13.83 -1.96 0.30
C ASP A 42 14.14 -2.59 -1.08
N GLU A 43 14.59 -3.83 -1.09
CA GLU A 43 14.88 -4.60 -2.29
C GLU A 43 13.69 -5.48 -2.65
N LYS A 44 13.34 -5.54 -3.94
CA LYS A 44 12.29 -6.50 -4.39
C LYS A 44 12.71 -7.92 -4.04
N MET A 45 11.79 -8.63 -3.41
CA MET A 45 11.98 -10.05 -3.14
C MET A 45 12.00 -10.84 -4.45
N PRO A 46 12.69 -12.00 -4.48
CA PRO A 46 12.82 -12.77 -5.70
C PRO A 46 11.47 -13.10 -6.34
N PHE A 47 11.38 -12.87 -7.64
CA PHE A 47 10.14 -13.13 -8.41
C PHE A 47 9.68 -14.58 -8.30
N GLU A 48 10.63 -15.53 -8.21
CA GLU A 48 10.37 -16.97 -8.07
C GLU A 48 9.60 -17.32 -6.80
N LEU A 49 9.62 -16.45 -5.80
CA LEU A 49 8.86 -16.61 -4.55
C LEU A 49 7.48 -15.93 -4.60
N GLY A 50 7.23 -15.04 -5.57
CA GLY A 50 5.96 -14.34 -5.72
C GLY A 50 5.61 -13.40 -4.56
N LEU A 51 6.62 -12.88 -3.85
CA LEU A 51 6.42 -12.11 -2.63
C LEU A 51 6.32 -10.59 -2.83
N GLY A 52 6.72 -10.08 -4.00
CA GLY A 52 6.67 -8.65 -4.33
C GLY A 52 7.66 -7.80 -3.51
N HIS A 53 7.23 -6.62 -3.08
CA HIS A 53 8.03 -5.72 -2.24
C HIS A 53 7.86 -6.07 -0.75
N PRO A 54 8.92 -6.04 0.09
CA PRO A 54 8.82 -6.38 1.51
C PRO A 54 7.76 -5.56 2.27
N LEU A 55 7.70 -4.26 2.04
CA LEU A 55 6.71 -3.40 2.69
C LEU A 55 5.28 -3.75 2.24
N GLU A 56 5.06 -4.02 0.95
CA GLU A 56 3.76 -4.46 0.44
C GLU A 56 3.34 -5.76 1.12
N TYR A 57 4.23 -6.76 1.15
CA TYR A 57 3.94 -8.03 1.81
C TYR A 57 3.59 -7.85 3.30
N ALA A 58 4.34 -6.97 4.00
CA ALA A 58 4.08 -6.66 5.39
C ALA A 58 2.70 -6.00 5.59
N ILE A 59 2.28 -5.10 4.70
CA ILE A 59 0.96 -4.45 4.76
C ILE A 59 -0.16 -5.49 4.75
N TYR A 60 -0.04 -6.55 3.95
CA TYR A 60 -1.06 -7.60 3.89
C TYR A 60 -1.01 -8.56 5.09
N TRP A 61 0.17 -8.93 5.56
CA TRP A 61 0.32 -10.13 6.38
C TRP A 61 0.98 -9.92 7.75
N SER A 62 1.63 -8.79 7.99
CA SER A 62 2.39 -8.56 9.23
C SER A 62 1.63 -7.72 10.25
N PRO A 63 1.98 -7.78 11.56
CA PRO A 63 1.50 -6.83 12.55
C PRO A 63 1.84 -5.37 12.18
N ALA A 64 0.96 -4.41 12.52
CA ALA A 64 1.20 -2.99 12.23
C ALA A 64 2.53 -2.47 12.81
N ALA A 65 2.92 -2.92 13.99
CA ALA A 65 4.21 -2.59 14.59
C ALA A 65 5.41 -2.99 13.73
N PHE A 66 5.30 -4.07 12.95
CA PHE A 66 6.37 -4.49 12.04
C PHE A 66 6.43 -3.62 10.80
N ILE A 67 5.29 -3.15 10.29
CA ILE A 67 5.24 -2.15 9.20
C ILE A 67 5.98 -0.88 9.62
N THR A 68 5.74 -0.39 10.85
CA THR A 68 6.48 0.73 11.42
C THR A 68 7.97 0.45 11.51
N THR A 69 8.37 -0.76 11.95
CA THR A 69 9.78 -1.16 12.00
C THR A 69 10.45 -1.11 10.63
N LEU A 70 9.78 -1.55 9.57
CA LEU A 70 10.31 -1.47 8.20
C LEU A 70 10.48 -0.02 7.74
N LEU A 71 9.50 0.83 8.02
CA LEU A 71 9.53 2.25 7.67
C LEU A 71 10.62 3.00 8.44
N ASP A 72 10.76 2.74 9.74
CA ASP A 72 11.83 3.30 10.59
C ASP A 72 13.24 2.85 10.13
N ALA A 73 13.36 1.65 9.58
CA ALA A 73 14.57 1.15 8.97
C ALA A 73 14.89 1.84 7.61
N GLY A 74 13.95 2.60 7.06
CA GLY A 74 14.11 3.35 5.83
C GLY A 74 13.53 2.67 4.59
N SER A 75 12.57 1.74 4.76
CA SER A 75 11.81 1.20 3.63
C SER A 75 11.05 2.32 2.93
N ASN A 76 11.15 2.37 1.59
CA ASN A 76 10.47 3.39 0.80
C ASN A 76 8.96 3.11 0.71
N PRO A 77 8.08 3.94 1.28
CA PRO A 77 6.64 3.75 1.16
C PRO A 77 6.11 4.05 -0.25
N ASN A 78 6.92 4.72 -1.08
CA ASN A 78 6.60 5.06 -2.46
C ASN A 78 7.30 4.10 -3.44
N TYR A 79 7.36 2.82 -3.08
CA TYR A 79 7.94 1.80 -3.96
C TYR A 79 7.16 1.69 -5.27
N GLU A 80 7.88 1.47 -6.36
CA GLU A 80 7.27 1.16 -7.65
C GLU A 80 6.88 -0.33 -7.67
N ASP A 81 5.58 -0.59 -7.69
CA ASP A 81 5.05 -1.93 -7.87
C ASP A 81 4.47 -2.12 -9.27
N HIS A 82 4.88 -3.22 -9.92
CA HIS A 82 4.37 -3.59 -11.24
C HIS A 82 2.95 -4.18 -11.18
N ALA A 83 2.49 -4.61 -10.00
CA ALA A 83 1.12 -5.04 -9.79
C ALA A 83 0.15 -3.86 -9.62
N GLY A 84 0.68 -2.64 -9.43
CA GLY A 84 -0.08 -1.41 -9.40
C GLY A 84 -0.79 -1.10 -8.07
N PHE A 85 -0.27 -1.64 -6.95
CA PHE A 85 -0.78 -1.36 -5.61
C PHE A 85 0.27 -0.60 -4.77
N PRO A 86 0.43 0.75 -4.95
CA PRO A 86 1.22 1.56 -4.05
C PRO A 86 0.79 1.36 -2.59
N SER A 87 1.69 1.61 -1.65
CA SER A 87 1.52 1.26 -0.24
C SER A 87 0.16 1.68 0.37
N ILE A 88 -0.29 2.90 0.07
CA ILE A 88 -1.59 3.40 0.58
C ILE A 88 -2.75 2.61 -0.04
N ILE A 89 -2.73 2.36 -1.35
CA ILE A 89 -3.78 1.57 -2.01
C ILE A 89 -3.73 0.11 -1.51
N ALA A 90 -2.53 -0.47 -1.34
CA ALA A 90 -2.38 -1.79 -0.73
C ALA A 90 -3.02 -1.85 0.66
N ALA A 91 -2.75 -0.86 1.53
CA ALA A 91 -3.35 -0.79 2.85
C ALA A 91 -4.88 -0.67 2.80
N LEU A 92 -5.42 0.18 1.92
CA LEU A 92 -6.86 0.35 1.73
C LEU A 92 -7.55 -0.91 1.15
N SER A 93 -6.81 -1.75 0.41
CA SER A 93 -7.34 -2.97 -0.19
C SER A 93 -7.49 -4.13 0.81
N THR A 94 -6.91 -4.01 2.00
CA THR A 94 -7.02 -5.03 3.04
C THR A 94 -8.35 -4.94 3.78
N GLU A 95 -8.84 -6.08 4.29
CA GLU A 95 -9.99 -6.14 5.21
C GLU A 95 -9.56 -5.99 6.68
N ARG A 96 -8.33 -5.54 6.93
CA ARG A 96 -7.78 -5.38 8.28
C ARG A 96 -8.52 -4.29 9.06
N PRO A 97 -8.83 -4.51 10.35
CA PRO A 97 -9.47 -3.49 11.18
C PRO A 97 -8.56 -2.27 11.42
N ASP A 98 -7.23 -2.46 11.37
CA ASP A 98 -6.21 -1.44 11.57
C ASP A 98 -5.73 -0.76 10.26
N ARG A 99 -6.40 -1.01 9.10
CA ARG A 99 -5.96 -0.51 7.80
C ARG A 99 -5.77 1.01 7.74
N LEU A 100 -6.65 1.78 8.38
CA LEU A 100 -6.54 3.24 8.39
C LEU A 100 -5.41 3.76 9.29
N GLU A 101 -5.07 3.03 10.35
CA GLU A 101 -3.88 3.29 11.16
C GLU A 101 -2.62 3.04 10.33
N ILE A 102 -2.58 1.95 9.58
CA ILE A 102 -1.47 1.67 8.64
C ILE A 102 -1.35 2.80 7.61
N VAL A 103 -2.45 3.28 7.03
CA VAL A 103 -2.44 4.42 6.10
C VAL A 103 -1.84 5.67 6.76
N ARG A 104 -2.20 5.99 8.01
CA ARG A 104 -1.59 7.10 8.75
C ARG A 104 -0.10 6.92 8.92
N THR A 105 0.33 5.75 9.38
CA THR A 105 1.75 5.41 9.55
C THR A 105 2.53 5.56 8.24
N LEU A 106 1.99 5.08 7.12
CA LEU A 106 2.61 5.25 5.80
C LEU A 106 2.78 6.73 5.44
N ILE A 107 1.75 7.55 5.66
CA ILE A 107 1.79 8.99 5.36
C ILE A 107 2.77 9.72 6.28
N GLU A 108 2.82 9.38 7.56
CA GLU A 108 3.79 9.92 8.52
C GLU A 108 5.24 9.62 8.09
N HIS A 109 5.46 8.52 7.37
CA HIS A 109 6.73 8.15 6.75
C HIS A 109 6.84 8.59 5.27
N SER A 110 6.12 9.63 4.88
CA SER A 110 6.21 10.28 3.56
C SER A 110 5.67 9.47 2.38
N ALA A 111 4.70 8.59 2.62
CA ALA A 111 3.92 8.02 1.51
C ALA A 111 3.14 9.13 0.79
N ASP A 112 3.20 9.15 -0.53
CA ASP A 112 2.47 10.11 -1.35
C ASP A 112 0.97 9.75 -1.42
N PRO A 113 0.06 10.58 -0.85
CA PRO A 113 -1.37 10.33 -0.88
C PRO A 113 -1.99 10.46 -2.28
N ASN A 114 -1.19 10.85 -3.27
CA ASN A 114 -1.59 11.01 -4.67
C ASN A 114 -0.95 9.97 -5.60
N MET A 115 -0.14 9.06 -5.05
CA MET A 115 0.54 8.05 -5.86
C MET A 115 -0.47 7.15 -6.59
N ARG A 116 -0.30 7.07 -7.90
CA ARG A 116 -1.24 6.35 -8.78
C ARG A 116 -0.93 4.85 -8.80
N GLY A 117 -1.98 4.06 -8.79
CA GLY A 117 -1.93 2.61 -8.89
C GLY A 117 -2.58 2.07 -10.17
N VAL A 118 -3.12 0.86 -10.07
CA VAL A 118 -3.89 0.20 -11.14
C VAL A 118 -4.99 1.13 -11.66
N ASN A 119 -5.23 1.09 -12.97
CA ASN A 119 -6.20 1.94 -13.67
C ASN A 119 -5.95 3.45 -13.50
N ASP A 120 -4.70 3.81 -13.19
CA ASP A 120 -4.31 5.20 -12.93
C ASP A 120 -5.06 5.85 -11.73
N TRP A 121 -5.63 5.03 -10.86
CA TRP A 121 -6.36 5.48 -9.70
C TRP A 121 -5.44 6.06 -8.63
N THR A 122 -5.82 7.20 -8.06
CA THR A 122 -5.23 7.68 -6.81
C THR A 122 -5.91 6.97 -5.62
N PRO A 123 -5.33 7.06 -4.40
CA PRO A 123 -5.98 6.55 -3.19
C PRO A 123 -7.41 7.08 -2.97
N LEU A 124 -7.72 8.32 -3.41
CA LEU A 124 -9.09 8.86 -3.34
C LEU A 124 -10.06 8.12 -4.28
N HIS A 125 -9.67 7.80 -5.51
CA HIS A 125 -10.48 7.00 -6.42
C HIS A 125 -10.75 5.61 -5.81
N TYR A 126 -9.72 5.00 -5.24
CA TYR A 126 -9.85 3.69 -4.60
C TYR A 126 -10.82 3.75 -3.41
N ALA A 127 -10.69 4.74 -2.52
CA ALA A 127 -11.56 4.92 -1.36
C ALA A 127 -13.03 5.18 -1.78
N VAL A 128 -13.25 5.88 -2.90
CA VAL A 128 -14.59 6.08 -3.48
C VAL A 128 -15.16 4.75 -3.97
N ALA A 129 -14.40 3.96 -4.71
CA ALA A 129 -14.84 2.65 -5.20
C ALA A 129 -15.21 1.69 -4.05
N GLN A 130 -14.49 1.77 -2.92
CA GLN A 130 -14.80 1.01 -1.70
C GLN A 130 -15.92 1.64 -0.86
N ARG A 131 -16.45 2.79 -1.24
CA ARG A 131 -17.46 3.57 -0.49
C ARG A 131 -17.01 3.88 0.95
N ASP A 132 -15.71 4.13 1.15
CA ASP A 132 -15.08 4.35 2.45
C ASP A 132 -14.93 5.85 2.75
N ALA A 133 -15.94 6.44 3.41
CA ALA A 133 -15.93 7.85 3.78
C ALA A 133 -14.83 8.20 4.81
N GLU A 134 -14.42 7.25 5.65
CA GLU A 134 -13.36 7.49 6.65
C GLU A 134 -11.99 7.56 5.98
N ALA A 135 -11.73 6.67 5.01
CA ALA A 135 -10.54 6.74 4.18
C ALA A 135 -10.48 8.06 3.40
N ILE A 136 -11.60 8.50 2.80
CA ILE A 136 -11.65 9.79 2.10
C ILE A 136 -11.29 10.95 3.03
N ARG A 137 -11.87 11.00 4.26
CA ARG A 137 -11.52 12.06 5.24
C ARG A 137 -10.04 12.04 5.59
N LEU A 138 -9.50 10.85 5.86
CA LEU A 138 -8.09 10.69 6.19
C LEU A 138 -7.18 11.17 5.07
N LEU A 139 -7.44 10.73 3.85
CA LEU A 139 -6.64 11.12 2.67
C LEU A 139 -6.68 12.61 2.40
N LEU A 140 -7.87 13.24 2.44
CA LEU A 140 -8.03 14.68 2.27
C LEU A 140 -7.31 15.47 3.36
N ALA A 141 -7.40 15.04 4.63
CA ALA A 141 -6.66 15.64 5.75
C ALA A 141 -5.14 15.51 5.59
N SER A 142 -4.68 14.49 4.86
CA SER A 142 -3.28 14.21 4.59
C SER A 142 -2.75 14.80 3.27
N GLY A 143 -3.52 15.67 2.62
CA GLY A 143 -3.06 16.39 1.42
C GLY A 143 -3.37 15.70 0.09
N ALA A 144 -4.20 14.67 0.07
CA ALA A 144 -4.69 14.12 -1.20
C ALA A 144 -5.40 15.20 -2.02
N ASP A 145 -5.13 15.18 -3.33
CA ASP A 145 -5.69 16.16 -4.26
C ASP A 145 -6.97 15.63 -4.91
N PRO A 146 -8.16 16.15 -4.55
CA PRO A 146 -9.44 15.73 -5.10
C PRO A 146 -9.67 16.17 -6.55
N SER A 147 -8.82 17.04 -7.11
CA SER A 147 -8.93 17.51 -8.49
C SER A 147 -8.25 16.60 -9.51
N LEU A 148 -7.47 15.62 -9.04
CA LEU A 148 -6.78 14.69 -9.92
C LEU A 148 -7.77 13.81 -10.68
N ARG A 149 -7.55 13.72 -12.00
CA ARG A 149 -8.29 12.83 -12.89
C ARG A 149 -7.50 11.56 -13.17
N THR A 150 -8.15 10.45 -13.38
CA THR A 150 -7.55 9.29 -14.04
C THR A 150 -7.15 9.70 -15.47
N ARG A 151 -6.15 9.03 -16.06
CA ARG A 151 -5.68 9.31 -17.44
C ARG A 151 -6.09 8.22 -18.41
N ILE A 152 -6.71 7.18 -17.91
CA ILE A 152 -7.26 6.04 -18.65
C ILE A 152 -8.71 5.87 -18.25
N ASP A 153 -9.44 5.05 -18.97
CA ASP A 153 -10.86 4.83 -18.81
C ASP A 153 -11.67 6.15 -18.95
N ASP A 154 -12.56 6.45 -18.01
CA ASP A 154 -13.48 7.60 -18.09
C ASP A 154 -12.83 8.96 -17.83
N CYS A 155 -11.53 8.99 -17.52
CA CYS A 155 -10.78 10.22 -17.21
C CYS A 155 -11.48 11.08 -16.15
N GLU A 156 -12.00 10.45 -15.10
CA GLU A 156 -12.83 11.09 -14.08
C GLU A 156 -12.04 11.48 -12.82
N THR A 157 -12.57 12.43 -12.06
CA THR A 157 -12.15 12.74 -10.69
C THR A 157 -12.81 11.78 -9.71
N ALA A 158 -12.26 11.69 -8.50
CA ALA A 158 -12.87 10.93 -7.42
C ALA A 158 -14.31 11.44 -7.10
N LEU A 159 -14.59 12.74 -7.28
CA LEU A 159 -15.94 13.29 -7.10
C LEU A 159 -16.91 12.80 -8.19
N GLU A 160 -16.51 12.85 -9.46
CA GLU A 160 -17.35 12.36 -10.57
C GLU A 160 -17.67 10.86 -10.37
N GLY A 161 -16.68 10.05 -9.98
CA GLY A 161 -16.91 8.64 -9.64
C GLY A 161 -17.83 8.43 -8.44
N ALA A 162 -17.74 9.28 -7.40
CA ALA A 162 -18.65 9.22 -6.25
C ALA A 162 -20.09 9.57 -6.64
N ASP A 163 -20.30 10.57 -7.50
CA ASP A 163 -21.61 10.97 -8.01
C ASP A 163 -22.22 9.87 -8.88
N GLN A 164 -21.46 9.28 -9.80
CA GLN A 164 -21.91 8.16 -10.63
C GLN A 164 -22.28 6.93 -9.79
N ALA A 165 -21.50 6.63 -8.74
CA ALA A 165 -21.77 5.51 -7.83
C ALA A 165 -22.92 5.80 -6.84
N GLY A 166 -23.51 6.99 -6.83
CA GLY A 166 -24.49 7.40 -5.83
C GLY A 166 -23.94 7.34 -4.39
N PHE A 167 -22.65 7.66 -4.22
CA PHE A 167 -22.00 7.67 -2.91
C PHE A 167 -21.99 9.08 -2.31
N GLU A 168 -23.16 9.55 -1.87
CA GLU A 168 -23.37 10.94 -1.41
C GLU A 168 -22.46 11.35 -0.26
N ALA A 169 -22.15 10.44 0.69
CA ALA A 169 -21.23 10.74 1.80
C ALA A 169 -19.82 11.08 1.30
N GLY A 170 -19.30 10.32 0.32
CA GLY A 170 -18.01 10.59 -0.31
C GLY A 170 -18.05 11.86 -1.17
N ALA A 171 -19.09 12.01 -1.98
CA ALA A 171 -19.26 13.18 -2.83
C ALA A 171 -19.32 14.49 -2.04
N SER A 172 -20.00 14.51 -0.90
CA SER A 172 -20.08 15.68 -0.02
C SER A 172 -18.71 16.08 0.52
N LEU A 173 -17.91 15.11 0.98
CA LEU A 173 -16.55 15.36 1.47
C LEU A 173 -15.63 15.93 0.37
N LEU A 174 -15.73 15.38 -0.83
CA LEU A 174 -14.92 15.81 -1.98
C LEU A 174 -15.32 17.21 -2.47
N ARG A 175 -16.62 17.54 -2.53
CA ARG A 175 -17.11 18.88 -2.84
C ARG A 175 -16.62 19.91 -1.83
N GLU A 176 -16.70 19.59 -0.54
CA GLU A 176 -16.21 20.48 0.52
C GLU A 176 -14.69 20.73 0.39
N ALA A 177 -13.90 19.66 0.11
CA ALA A 177 -12.46 19.81 -0.07
C ALA A 177 -12.11 20.67 -1.29
N LEU A 178 -12.81 20.51 -2.41
CA LEU A 178 -12.62 21.32 -3.61
C LEU A 178 -12.99 22.80 -3.36
N SER A 179 -14.07 23.06 -2.63
CA SER A 179 -14.51 24.45 -2.32
C SER A 179 -13.54 25.23 -1.42
N ARG A 180 -12.73 24.53 -0.63
CA ARG A 180 -11.69 25.14 0.24
C ARG A 180 -10.39 25.49 -0.51
N ARG A 181 -10.23 24.98 -1.72
CA ARG A 181 -9.02 25.20 -2.53
C ARG A 181 -9.18 26.29 -3.60
N GLY A 182 -10.41 26.70 -3.91
CA GLY A 182 -10.75 27.77 -4.84
C GLY A 182 -10.95 29.09 -4.10
#